data_740ddac566a508eb9b4290dbd17f7777
#
_entry.id   740ddac566a508eb9b4290dbd17f7777
#
_cell.length_a   1.000
_cell.length_b   1.000
_cell.length_c   1.000
_cell.angle_alpha   90.00
_cell.angle_beta   90.00
_cell.angle_gamma   90.00
#
_symmetry.space_group_name_H-M   'P 1'
#
loop_
_entity.id
_entity.type
_entity.pdbx_description
1 polymer ?
#
loop_
_entity_poly.entity_id
_entity_poly.type
_entity_poly.pdbx_seq_one_letter_code
_entity_poly.pdbx_strand_id
1 'polypeptide(L)'
;PKTYKLAGLTVTGIEGYEDYVLTGISGLTVGQELEVPGTAITDAVKRYWKHGLFSDVSISADSIVGDNIYLKIHLAPRPRISTINYNGLKKTEREDMEKKLGLLKGGQITPNMIDRAKILAKKYFEDKGYKNAEVFIRQRDDVAAKNQVILDIDVDKKEKLKVRTITIDGDNQLGEKKIKGTLFSKGAFAKTHEAGKLSNLLKSKKFTPERWAEDKKNLITKYN
;
A
#
# COMPACT_ATOMS: atom_id res chain seq x y z
N PRO A 1 -24.17 -30.51 -13.26
CA PRO A 1 -24.68 -29.26 -13.85
C PRO A 1 -25.96 -29.55 -14.63
N LYS A 2 -26.91 -28.62 -14.62
CA LYS A 2 -28.11 -28.66 -15.41
C LYS A 2 -28.12 -27.51 -16.40
N THR A 3 -28.54 -27.75 -17.62
CA THR A 3 -28.67 -26.74 -18.66
C THR A 3 -29.98 -25.98 -18.51
N TYR A 4 -29.93 -24.67 -18.56
CA TYR A 4 -31.07 -23.79 -18.52
C TYR A 4 -30.98 -22.75 -19.64
N LYS A 5 -32.11 -22.22 -20.05
CA LYS A 5 -32.20 -21.06 -20.92
C LYS A 5 -32.24 -19.79 -20.06
N LEU A 6 -31.34 -18.86 -20.29
CA LEU A 6 -31.35 -17.58 -19.60
C LEU A 6 -32.53 -16.72 -20.04
N ALA A 7 -33.56 -16.64 -19.22
CA ALA A 7 -34.81 -15.96 -19.55
C ALA A 7 -34.85 -14.51 -19.05
N GLY A 8 -34.03 -14.17 -18.07
CA GLY A 8 -33.94 -12.82 -17.55
C GLY A 8 -32.62 -12.57 -16.84
N LEU A 9 -32.16 -11.31 -16.87
CA LEU A 9 -30.93 -10.85 -16.27
C LEU A 9 -31.16 -9.46 -15.66
N THR A 10 -31.01 -9.33 -14.35
CA THR A 10 -31.19 -8.10 -13.62
C THR A 10 -29.91 -7.73 -12.85
N VAL A 11 -29.67 -6.42 -12.68
CA VAL A 11 -28.54 -5.90 -11.92
C VAL A 11 -29.05 -5.06 -10.75
N THR A 12 -28.43 -5.23 -9.58
CA THR A 12 -28.75 -4.47 -8.36
C THR A 12 -27.49 -4.02 -7.66
N GLY A 13 -27.62 -3.06 -6.73
CA GLY A 13 -26.57 -2.65 -5.80
C GLY A 13 -25.71 -1.47 -6.27
N ILE A 14 -25.85 -1.01 -7.50
CA ILE A 14 -25.13 0.15 -8.05
C ILE A 14 -26.09 1.11 -8.73
N GLU A 15 -25.84 2.41 -8.56
CA GLU A 15 -26.64 3.49 -9.13
C GLU A 15 -25.79 4.31 -10.11
N GLY A 16 -26.45 5.03 -11.04
CA GLY A 16 -25.78 5.94 -11.97
C GLY A 16 -25.25 5.30 -13.24
N TYR A 17 -25.59 4.03 -13.49
CA TYR A 17 -25.28 3.30 -14.73
C TYR A 17 -26.56 2.74 -15.34
N GLU A 18 -26.63 2.71 -16.67
CA GLU A 18 -27.70 2.04 -17.39
C GLU A 18 -27.55 0.53 -17.25
N ASP A 19 -28.65 -0.19 -17.01
CA ASP A 19 -28.65 -1.64 -16.77
C ASP A 19 -27.99 -2.42 -17.91
N TYR A 20 -28.20 -2.01 -19.18
CA TYR A 20 -27.61 -2.68 -20.32
C TYR A 20 -26.07 -2.60 -20.36
N VAL A 21 -25.50 -1.50 -19.82
CA VAL A 21 -24.04 -1.35 -19.70
C VAL A 21 -23.50 -2.34 -18.68
N LEU A 22 -24.15 -2.40 -17.52
CA LEU A 22 -23.74 -3.29 -16.44
C LEU A 22 -23.92 -4.77 -16.82
N THR A 23 -25.06 -5.14 -17.40
CA THR A 23 -25.28 -6.52 -17.87
C THR A 23 -24.35 -6.91 -19.01
N GLY A 24 -23.99 -5.96 -19.89
CA GLY A 24 -23.04 -6.17 -20.97
C GLY A 24 -21.66 -6.61 -20.50
N ILE A 25 -21.19 -6.13 -19.35
CA ILE A 25 -19.91 -6.54 -18.74
C ILE A 25 -19.90 -8.05 -18.45
N SER A 26 -21.04 -8.64 -18.07
CA SER A 26 -21.14 -10.06 -17.77
C SER A 26 -20.82 -10.96 -18.97
N GLY A 27 -21.08 -10.47 -20.20
CA GLY A 27 -21.04 -11.26 -21.41
C GLY A 27 -22.16 -12.31 -21.50
N LEU A 28 -23.13 -12.28 -20.58
CA LEU A 28 -24.33 -13.13 -20.64
C LEU A 28 -25.39 -12.45 -21.51
N THR A 29 -26.07 -13.25 -22.31
CA THR A 29 -27.14 -12.77 -23.22
C THR A 29 -28.44 -13.51 -22.91
N VAL A 30 -29.52 -12.75 -22.73
CA VAL A 30 -30.86 -13.34 -22.57
C VAL A 30 -31.19 -14.17 -23.83
N GLY A 31 -31.67 -15.39 -23.61
CA GLY A 31 -31.94 -16.37 -24.66
C GLY A 31 -30.85 -17.43 -24.85
N GLN A 32 -29.64 -17.24 -24.33
CA GLN A 32 -28.60 -18.26 -24.40
C GLN A 32 -28.87 -19.45 -23.47
N GLU A 33 -28.35 -20.61 -23.85
CA GLU A 33 -28.27 -21.78 -22.98
C GLU A 33 -27.00 -21.70 -22.11
N LEU A 34 -27.10 -22.06 -20.85
CA LEU A 34 -25.98 -22.10 -19.92
C LEU A 34 -26.14 -23.24 -18.91
N GLU A 35 -25.03 -23.83 -18.54
CA GLU A 35 -24.97 -24.80 -17.46
C GLU A 35 -24.85 -24.10 -16.10
N VAL A 36 -25.59 -24.60 -15.11
CA VAL A 36 -25.56 -24.09 -13.73
C VAL A 36 -25.38 -25.26 -12.76
N PRO A 37 -24.32 -25.24 -11.92
CA PRO A 37 -23.16 -24.36 -11.97
C PRO A 37 -22.31 -24.62 -13.22
N GLY A 38 -21.69 -23.54 -13.75
CA GLY A 38 -20.91 -23.66 -14.98
C GLY A 38 -19.95 -22.51 -15.20
N THR A 39 -19.13 -22.63 -16.26
CA THR A 39 -18.06 -21.67 -16.58
C THR A 39 -18.60 -20.31 -16.98
N ALA A 40 -19.77 -20.25 -17.65
CA ALA A 40 -20.33 -18.97 -18.09
C ALA A 40 -20.57 -17.98 -16.94
N ILE A 41 -21.07 -18.49 -15.81
CA ILE A 41 -21.27 -17.66 -14.59
C ILE A 41 -19.93 -17.26 -13.96
N THR A 42 -19.01 -18.21 -13.84
CA THR A 42 -17.68 -17.94 -13.30
C THR A 42 -16.93 -16.89 -14.13
N ASP A 43 -17.04 -16.99 -15.46
CA ASP A 43 -16.37 -16.03 -16.36
C ASP A 43 -17.05 -14.66 -16.33
N ALA A 44 -18.35 -14.59 -16.16
CA ALA A 44 -19.06 -13.33 -15.93
C ALA A 44 -18.56 -12.62 -14.65
N VAL A 45 -18.44 -13.36 -13.55
CA VAL A 45 -17.86 -12.81 -12.29
C VAL A 45 -16.44 -12.30 -12.51
N LYS A 46 -15.58 -13.07 -13.20
CA LYS A 46 -14.20 -12.65 -13.52
C LYS A 46 -14.16 -11.37 -14.36
N ARG A 47 -15.09 -11.20 -15.31
CA ARG A 47 -15.17 -9.98 -16.13
C ARG A 47 -15.47 -8.76 -15.29
N TYR A 48 -16.40 -8.82 -14.34
CA TYR A 48 -16.67 -7.73 -13.40
C TYR A 48 -15.44 -7.38 -12.56
N TRP A 49 -14.75 -8.37 -12.01
CA TRP A 49 -13.53 -8.15 -11.24
C TRP A 49 -12.41 -7.49 -12.06
N LYS A 50 -12.29 -7.88 -13.33
CA LYS A 50 -11.29 -7.31 -14.25
C LYS A 50 -11.52 -5.82 -14.52
N HIS A 51 -12.77 -5.35 -14.49
CA HIS A 51 -13.09 -3.94 -14.64
C HIS A 51 -12.56 -3.06 -13.49
N GLY A 52 -12.35 -3.63 -12.30
CA GLY A 52 -11.81 -2.91 -11.15
C GLY A 52 -12.73 -1.88 -10.51
N LEU A 53 -13.97 -1.74 -10.99
CA LEU A 53 -14.96 -0.74 -10.52
C LEU A 53 -15.76 -1.21 -9.29
N PHE A 54 -15.72 -2.50 -8.98
CA PHE A 54 -16.57 -3.12 -7.98
C PHE A 54 -15.77 -3.63 -6.79
N SER A 55 -16.33 -3.50 -5.60
CA SER A 55 -15.80 -4.05 -4.34
C SER A 55 -16.39 -5.42 -4.03
N ASP A 56 -17.56 -5.73 -4.59
CA ASP A 56 -18.18 -7.04 -4.50
C ASP A 56 -19.00 -7.34 -5.75
N VAL A 57 -19.06 -8.62 -6.11
CA VAL A 57 -19.79 -9.17 -7.27
C VAL A 57 -20.37 -10.51 -6.87
N SER A 58 -21.66 -10.67 -7.00
CA SER A 58 -22.33 -11.97 -6.86
C SER A 58 -23.37 -12.17 -7.95
N ILE A 59 -23.53 -13.42 -8.41
CA ILE A 59 -24.55 -13.82 -9.36
C ILE A 59 -25.35 -14.96 -8.72
N SER A 60 -26.66 -14.78 -8.62
CA SER A 60 -27.56 -15.75 -8.02
C SER A 60 -28.75 -16.01 -8.95
N ALA A 61 -29.36 -17.19 -8.81
CA ALA A 61 -30.67 -17.44 -9.41
C ALA A 61 -31.71 -16.66 -8.60
N ASP A 62 -32.44 -15.79 -9.29
CA ASP A 62 -33.60 -15.10 -8.72
C ASP A 62 -34.83 -16.02 -8.75
N SER A 63 -35.04 -16.71 -9.87
CA SER A 63 -36.07 -17.75 -10.01
C SER A 63 -35.72 -18.76 -11.09
N ILE A 64 -36.32 -19.94 -11.02
CA ILE A 64 -36.25 -20.98 -12.02
C ILE A 64 -37.67 -21.46 -12.34
N VAL A 65 -38.06 -21.40 -13.60
CA VAL A 65 -39.38 -21.80 -14.05
C VAL A 65 -39.21 -22.82 -15.22
N GLY A 66 -39.37 -24.09 -14.92
CA GLY A 66 -39.04 -25.16 -15.88
C GLY A 66 -37.55 -25.17 -16.24
N ASP A 67 -37.25 -24.99 -17.50
CA ASP A 67 -35.87 -24.91 -18.01
C ASP A 67 -35.40 -23.45 -18.20
N ASN A 68 -36.21 -22.49 -17.78
CA ASN A 68 -35.84 -21.06 -17.79
C ASN A 68 -35.27 -20.65 -16.45
N ILE A 69 -34.12 -19.94 -16.49
CA ILE A 69 -33.47 -19.34 -15.31
C ILE A 69 -33.44 -17.81 -15.42
N TYR A 70 -33.75 -17.16 -14.34
CA TYR A 70 -33.61 -15.71 -14.17
C TYR A 70 -32.45 -15.43 -13.22
N LEU A 71 -31.46 -14.70 -13.67
CA LEU A 71 -30.29 -14.39 -12.90
C LEU A 71 -30.31 -12.95 -12.36
N LYS A 72 -29.90 -12.82 -11.14
CA LYS A 72 -29.65 -11.51 -10.47
C LYS A 72 -28.17 -11.33 -10.25
N ILE A 73 -27.64 -10.24 -10.77
CA ILE A 73 -26.27 -9.80 -10.56
C ILE A 73 -26.31 -8.71 -9.50
N HIS A 74 -25.61 -8.92 -8.39
CA HIS A 74 -25.42 -7.91 -7.36
C HIS A 74 -24.01 -7.35 -7.45
N LEU A 75 -23.89 -6.03 -7.60
CA LEU A 75 -22.63 -5.30 -7.69
C LEU A 75 -22.56 -4.28 -6.57
N ALA A 76 -21.44 -4.22 -5.86
CA ALA A 76 -21.14 -3.14 -4.93
C ALA A 76 -20.05 -2.26 -5.53
N PRO A 77 -20.21 -0.92 -5.56
CA PRO A 77 -19.20 -0.02 -6.07
C PRO A 77 -18.01 0.07 -5.11
N ARG A 78 -16.82 0.35 -5.63
CA ARG A 78 -15.68 0.69 -4.77
C ARG A 78 -15.91 2.03 -4.11
N PRO A 79 -15.67 2.14 -2.81
CA PRO A 79 -15.81 3.40 -2.12
C PRO A 79 -14.75 4.42 -2.57
N ARG A 80 -15.07 5.70 -2.42
CA ARG A 80 -14.15 6.81 -2.65
C ARG A 80 -13.67 7.38 -1.33
N ILE A 81 -12.48 7.95 -1.34
CA ILE A 81 -11.90 8.59 -0.16
C ILE A 81 -12.55 9.98 0.01
N SER A 82 -13.24 10.19 1.14
CA SER A 82 -13.76 11.52 1.50
C SER A 82 -12.74 12.37 2.24
N THR A 83 -11.97 11.75 3.13
CA THR A 83 -11.02 12.43 4.00
C THR A 83 -9.85 11.49 4.32
N ILE A 84 -8.65 12.07 4.44
CA ILE A 84 -7.46 11.36 4.91
C ILE A 84 -6.93 12.10 6.13
N ASN A 85 -6.88 11.41 7.27
CA ASN A 85 -6.32 11.91 8.51
C ASN A 85 -4.92 11.33 8.70
N TYR A 86 -3.96 12.18 9.02
CA TYR A 86 -2.58 11.79 9.28
C TYR A 86 -2.25 12.09 10.74
N ASN A 87 -1.97 11.04 11.52
CA ASN A 87 -1.66 11.13 12.94
C ASN A 87 -0.22 10.69 13.22
N GLY A 88 0.40 11.28 14.25
CA GLY A 88 1.79 10.99 14.63
C GLY A 88 2.85 11.63 13.74
N LEU A 89 2.49 12.57 12.87
CA LEU A 89 3.36 13.20 11.88
C LEU A 89 3.58 14.68 12.18
N LYS A 90 4.78 15.17 11.86
CA LYS A 90 5.05 16.60 11.73
C LYS A 90 4.47 17.13 10.42
N LYS A 91 4.25 18.43 10.32
CA LYS A 91 3.69 19.07 9.12
C LYS A 91 4.44 18.69 7.84
N THR A 92 5.76 18.76 7.83
CA THR A 92 6.58 18.40 6.67
C THR A 92 6.49 16.92 6.30
N GLU A 93 6.38 16.03 7.31
CA GLU A 93 6.21 14.61 7.09
C GLU A 93 4.84 14.29 6.49
N ARG A 94 3.81 14.99 6.95
CA ARG A 94 2.46 14.88 6.37
C ARG A 94 2.45 15.32 4.90
N GLU A 95 3.03 16.46 4.58
CA GLU A 95 3.15 16.96 3.19
C GLU A 95 3.89 15.97 2.28
N ASP A 96 4.94 15.32 2.80
CA ASP A 96 5.65 14.26 2.09
C ASP A 96 4.78 13.02 1.87
N MET A 97 3.97 12.61 2.87
CA MET A 97 3.07 11.48 2.75
C MET A 97 1.97 11.76 1.72
N GLU A 98 1.36 12.93 1.75
CA GLU A 98 0.35 13.36 0.77
C GLU A 98 0.85 13.21 -0.67
N LYS A 99 2.13 13.51 -0.92
CA LYS A 99 2.74 13.38 -2.25
C LYS A 99 3.15 11.95 -2.61
N LYS A 100 3.57 11.14 -1.64
CA LYS A 100 4.21 9.84 -1.88
C LYS A 100 3.26 8.66 -1.85
N LEU A 101 2.18 8.71 -1.07
CA LEU A 101 1.33 7.53 -0.85
C LEU A 101 0.38 7.23 -2.00
N GLY A 102 0.12 8.20 -2.88
CA GLY A 102 -0.81 8.02 -4.00
C GLY A 102 -2.27 7.90 -3.58
N LEU A 103 -2.60 8.36 -2.37
CA LEU A 103 -3.97 8.40 -1.85
C LEU A 103 -4.51 9.81 -2.02
N LEU A 104 -5.62 9.95 -2.73
CA LEU A 104 -6.21 11.26 -3.04
C LEU A 104 -7.66 11.31 -2.59
N LYS A 105 -8.05 12.45 -2.01
CA LYS A 105 -9.46 12.75 -1.74
C LYS A 105 -10.27 12.68 -3.04
N GLY A 106 -11.42 12.00 -2.99
CA GLY A 106 -12.26 11.74 -4.16
C GLY A 106 -11.82 10.55 -5.02
N GLY A 107 -10.62 10.00 -4.79
CA GLY A 107 -10.13 8.81 -5.47
C GLY A 107 -10.77 7.53 -4.95
N GLN A 108 -10.81 6.50 -5.77
CA GLN A 108 -11.21 5.16 -5.34
C GLN A 108 -10.16 4.56 -4.42
N ILE A 109 -10.60 3.72 -3.48
CA ILE A 109 -9.71 2.97 -2.59
C ILE A 109 -9.78 1.47 -2.89
N THR A 110 -8.63 0.82 -2.95
CA THR A 110 -8.49 -0.63 -3.10
C THR A 110 -7.58 -1.18 -2.01
N PRO A 111 -7.72 -2.45 -1.62
CA PRO A 111 -6.80 -3.08 -0.66
C PRO A 111 -5.34 -2.93 -1.06
N ASN A 112 -5.04 -3.09 -2.34
CA ASN A 112 -3.68 -2.97 -2.89
C ASN A 112 -3.08 -1.56 -2.71
N MET A 113 -3.90 -0.52 -2.83
CA MET A 113 -3.47 0.86 -2.59
C MET A 113 -3.13 1.08 -1.10
N ILE A 114 -3.90 0.49 -0.18
CA ILE A 114 -3.64 0.56 1.25
C ILE A 114 -2.33 -0.14 1.60
N ASP A 115 -2.11 -1.36 1.11
CA ASP A 115 -0.88 -2.11 1.37
C ASP A 115 0.35 -1.40 0.81
N ARG A 116 0.25 -0.87 -0.40
CA ARG A 116 1.31 -0.06 -1.01
C ARG A 116 1.60 1.19 -0.20
N ALA A 117 0.59 1.89 0.28
CA ALA A 117 0.75 3.09 1.09
C ALA A 117 1.45 2.78 2.42
N LYS A 118 1.12 1.66 3.08
CA LYS A 118 1.82 1.19 4.29
C LYS A 118 3.30 0.95 4.03
N ILE A 119 3.64 0.25 2.94
CA ILE A 119 5.02 -0.04 2.56
C ILE A 119 5.80 1.25 2.30
N LEU A 120 5.22 2.18 1.53
CA LEU A 120 5.86 3.46 1.20
C LEU A 120 6.08 4.33 2.43
N ALA A 121 5.09 4.42 3.31
CA ALA A 121 5.19 5.18 4.55
C ALA A 121 6.25 4.59 5.48
N LYS A 122 6.25 3.28 5.68
CA LYS A 122 7.26 2.59 6.50
C LYS A 122 8.66 2.83 5.96
N LYS A 123 8.88 2.63 4.66
CA LYS A 123 10.16 2.89 4.01
C LYS A 123 10.64 4.34 4.20
N TYR A 124 9.76 5.32 4.07
CA TYR A 124 10.07 6.72 4.29
C TYR A 124 10.63 6.97 5.69
N PHE A 125 10.05 6.37 6.74
CA PHE A 125 10.52 6.53 8.10
C PHE A 125 11.77 5.71 8.39
N GLU A 126 11.93 4.53 7.81
CA GLU A 126 13.16 3.75 7.86
C GLU A 126 14.35 4.54 7.30
N ASP A 127 14.18 5.18 6.13
CA ASP A 127 15.19 6.02 5.49
C ASP A 127 15.56 7.24 6.37
N LYS A 128 14.64 7.71 7.20
CA LYS A 128 14.88 8.75 8.21
C LYS A 128 15.51 8.24 9.52
N GLY A 129 15.74 6.93 9.65
CA GLY A 129 16.35 6.29 10.81
C GLY A 129 15.38 5.71 11.83
N TYR A 130 14.08 5.69 11.53
CA TYR A 130 13.06 5.06 12.36
C TYR A 130 12.79 3.63 11.88
N LYS A 131 13.74 2.73 12.10
CA LYS A 131 13.68 1.34 11.58
C LYS A 131 12.49 0.54 12.13
N ASN A 132 12.05 0.87 13.35
CA ASN A 132 10.96 0.19 14.03
C ASN A 132 9.63 0.95 13.89
N ALA A 133 9.52 1.89 12.97
CA ALA A 133 8.27 2.61 12.72
C ALA A 133 7.16 1.65 12.33
N GLU A 134 5.98 1.88 12.90
CA GLU A 134 4.75 1.16 12.59
C GLU A 134 3.76 2.10 11.92
N VAL A 135 3.11 1.61 10.87
CA VAL A 135 2.11 2.37 10.11
C VAL A 135 0.83 1.57 10.08
N PHE A 136 -0.24 2.17 10.57
CA PHE A 136 -1.58 1.61 10.54
C PHE A 136 -2.46 2.48 9.67
N ILE A 137 -3.17 1.86 8.72
CA ILE A 137 -4.16 2.54 7.89
C ILE A 137 -5.50 1.87 8.16
N ARG A 138 -6.42 2.62 8.74
CA ARG A 138 -7.78 2.18 9.04
C ARG A 138 -8.74 2.87 8.09
N GLN A 139 -9.69 2.11 7.60
CA GLN A 139 -10.77 2.57 6.76
C GLN A 139 -12.06 2.51 7.56
N ARG A 140 -12.83 3.57 7.56
CA ARG A 140 -14.16 3.63 8.16
C ARG A 140 -15.13 4.36 7.24
N ASP A 141 -16.39 3.97 7.30
CA ASP A 141 -17.41 4.63 6.48
C ASP A 141 -17.58 6.08 6.88
N ASP A 142 -17.76 6.94 5.88
CA ASP A 142 -18.14 8.32 6.10
C ASP A 142 -19.67 8.41 6.19
N VAL A 143 -20.18 8.59 7.41
CA VAL A 143 -21.62 8.68 7.66
C VAL A 143 -22.28 9.90 6.97
N ALA A 144 -21.50 10.90 6.59
CA ALA A 144 -21.99 12.10 5.92
C ALA A 144 -22.05 11.95 4.38
N ALA A 145 -21.45 10.89 3.82
CA ALA A 145 -21.35 10.73 2.36
C ALA A 145 -21.48 9.26 1.96
N LYS A 146 -22.54 8.96 1.19
CA LYS A 146 -22.83 7.61 0.70
C LYS A 146 -21.67 7.09 -0.14
N ASN A 147 -21.27 5.82 0.12
CA ASN A 147 -20.19 5.13 -0.58
C ASN A 147 -18.83 5.87 -0.55
N GLN A 148 -18.57 6.56 0.55
CA GLN A 148 -17.29 7.20 0.82
C GLN A 148 -16.71 6.72 2.14
N VAL A 149 -15.39 6.77 2.22
CA VAL A 149 -14.65 6.32 3.40
C VAL A 149 -13.66 7.37 3.85
N ILE A 150 -13.42 7.38 5.14
CA ILE A 150 -12.36 8.14 5.79
C ILE A 150 -11.19 7.19 6.01
N LEU A 151 -9.99 7.61 5.63
CA LEU A 151 -8.76 6.92 5.93
C LEU A 151 -8.07 7.58 7.11
N ASP A 152 -7.82 6.81 8.16
CA ASP A 152 -7.02 7.23 9.30
C ASP A 152 -5.64 6.56 9.18
N ILE A 153 -4.60 7.36 8.94
CA ILE A 153 -3.21 6.92 8.82
C ILE A 153 -2.50 7.29 10.12
N ASP A 154 -2.25 6.27 10.93
CA ASP A 154 -1.59 6.40 12.21
C ASP A 154 -0.13 5.93 12.09
N VAL A 155 0.81 6.80 12.42
CA VAL A 155 2.24 6.48 12.38
C VAL A 155 2.83 6.56 13.78
N ASP A 156 3.30 5.44 14.27
CA ASP A 156 4.13 5.36 15.46
C ASP A 156 5.60 5.21 15.03
N LYS A 157 6.34 6.29 15.10
CA LYS A 157 7.72 6.31 14.60
C LYS A 157 8.69 5.53 15.48
N LYS A 158 8.35 5.28 16.74
CA LYS A 158 9.29 4.74 17.74
C LYS A 158 10.55 5.59 17.83
N GLU A 159 11.62 5.05 18.38
CA GLU A 159 12.89 5.75 18.51
C GLU A 159 13.75 5.61 17.26
N LYS A 160 14.54 6.63 16.97
CA LYS A 160 15.57 6.55 15.93
C LYS A 160 16.67 5.59 16.35
N LEU A 161 17.08 4.72 15.45
CA LEU A 161 18.28 3.93 15.65
C LEU A 161 19.52 4.85 15.68
N LYS A 162 20.35 4.61 16.67
CA LYS A 162 21.68 5.23 16.81
C LYS A 162 22.75 4.16 16.76
N VAL A 163 23.86 4.47 16.14
CA VAL A 163 25.03 3.57 16.16
C VAL A 163 25.61 3.57 17.57
N ARG A 164 25.65 2.42 18.21
CA ARG A 164 26.27 2.26 19.53
C ARG A 164 27.77 2.06 19.40
N THR A 165 28.18 1.11 18.59
CA THR A 165 29.59 0.72 18.43
C THR A 165 29.85 0.34 16.98
N ILE A 166 31.01 0.71 16.48
CA ILE A 166 31.58 0.26 15.20
C ILE A 166 32.84 -0.51 15.52
N THR A 167 32.82 -1.81 15.23
CA THR A 167 34.01 -2.67 15.38
C THR A 167 34.71 -2.78 14.03
N ILE A 168 36.04 -2.66 14.06
CA ILE A 168 36.89 -2.79 12.88
C ILE A 168 37.88 -3.90 13.16
N ASP A 169 37.77 -4.95 12.40
CA ASP A 169 38.63 -6.12 12.48
C ASP A 169 39.50 -6.24 11.21
N GLY A 170 40.75 -6.67 11.36
CA GLY A 170 41.66 -6.93 10.23
C GLY A 170 42.27 -5.68 9.59
N ASP A 171 42.14 -4.46 10.20
CA ASP A 171 42.78 -3.26 9.69
C ASP A 171 44.27 -3.24 10.08
N ASN A 172 45.13 -3.42 9.08
CA ASN A 172 46.59 -3.36 9.20
C ASN A 172 47.21 -2.14 8.54
N GLN A 173 46.43 -1.27 7.91
CA GLN A 173 46.93 -0.20 7.04
C GLN A 173 46.48 1.20 7.45
N LEU A 174 45.21 1.42 7.70
CA LEU A 174 44.66 2.77 7.89
C LEU A 174 44.61 3.22 9.35
N GLY A 175 44.35 2.32 10.26
CA GLY A 175 44.10 2.62 11.66
C GLY A 175 42.74 3.26 11.95
N GLU A 176 42.25 3.03 13.16
CA GLU A 176 40.88 3.41 13.59
C GLU A 176 40.55 4.90 13.38
N LYS A 177 41.53 5.80 13.63
CA LYS A 177 41.33 7.24 13.46
C LYS A 177 41.10 7.68 12.02
N LYS A 178 41.75 7.03 11.05
CA LYS A 178 41.52 7.32 9.62
C LYS A 178 40.18 6.74 9.14
N ILE A 179 39.70 5.66 9.75
CA ILE A 179 38.43 5.04 9.41
C ILE A 179 37.28 5.79 10.09
N LYS A 180 37.30 5.94 11.41
CA LYS A 180 36.21 6.56 12.17
C LYS A 180 36.27 8.09 12.21
N GLY A 181 37.41 8.66 11.99
CA GLY A 181 37.68 10.10 12.14
C GLY A 181 37.91 10.52 13.59
N THR A 182 38.15 11.80 13.78
CA THR A 182 38.33 12.45 15.09
C THR A 182 37.36 13.60 15.26
N LEU A 183 37.42 14.34 16.38
CA LEU A 183 36.59 15.51 16.59
C LEU A 183 36.81 16.56 15.47
N PHE A 184 38.03 16.68 14.98
CA PHE A 184 38.44 17.70 14.01
C PHE A 184 38.69 17.19 12.60
N SER A 185 38.56 15.88 12.37
CA SER A 185 38.80 15.27 11.07
C SER A 185 37.70 14.26 10.70
N LYS A 186 37.37 14.22 9.40
CA LYS A 186 36.47 13.20 8.83
C LYS A 186 37.28 11.94 8.53
N GLY A 187 36.81 10.81 9.02
CA GLY A 187 37.31 9.49 8.61
C GLY A 187 36.68 9.01 7.30
N ALA A 188 36.93 7.74 6.94
CA ALA A 188 36.19 7.08 5.87
C ALA A 188 34.69 7.04 6.19
N PHE A 189 34.34 6.82 7.45
CA PHE A 189 32.95 6.89 7.94
C PHE A 189 32.56 8.35 8.21
N ALA A 190 32.20 9.04 7.15
CA ALA A 190 31.81 10.44 7.19
C ALA A 190 30.34 10.66 7.60
N LYS A 191 29.51 9.63 7.51
CA LYS A 191 28.05 9.67 7.75
C LYS A 191 27.61 8.88 8.98
N THR A 192 28.30 7.78 9.30
CA THR A 192 27.95 6.85 10.39
C THR A 192 28.89 7.05 11.57
N HIS A 193 28.35 7.47 12.69
CA HIS A 193 29.16 7.78 13.89
C HIS A 193 28.56 7.14 15.15
N GLU A 194 29.43 6.66 16.04
CA GLU A 194 29.06 6.05 17.31
C GLU A 194 28.48 7.11 18.28
N ALA A 195 27.41 6.74 18.98
CA ALA A 195 26.84 7.54 20.04
C ALA A 195 27.73 7.50 21.32
N GLY A 196 27.67 8.55 22.13
CA GLY A 196 28.37 8.60 23.43
C GLY A 196 29.88 8.88 23.36
N LYS A 197 30.49 8.99 22.18
CA LYS A 197 31.89 9.34 22.03
C LYS A 197 32.10 10.85 21.86
N LEU A 198 33.05 11.42 22.61
CA LEU A 198 33.40 12.85 22.55
C LEU A 198 33.85 13.28 21.14
N SER A 199 34.59 12.41 20.43
CA SER A 199 35.02 12.66 19.04
C SER A 199 33.85 12.82 18.05
N ASN A 200 32.64 12.41 18.45
CA ASN A 200 31.44 12.51 17.65
C ASN A 200 30.40 13.49 18.23
N LEU A 201 30.77 14.38 19.14
CA LEU A 201 29.83 15.24 19.86
C LEU A 201 28.95 16.06 18.91
N LEU A 202 29.50 16.59 17.83
CA LEU A 202 28.82 17.42 16.84
C LEU A 202 28.37 16.63 15.59
N LYS A 203 28.57 15.31 15.57
CA LYS A 203 28.24 14.46 14.42
C LYS A 203 26.93 13.74 14.63
N SER A 204 26.21 13.48 13.53
CA SER A 204 24.96 12.71 13.57
C SER A 204 25.25 11.25 13.93
N LYS A 205 24.59 10.75 14.97
CA LYS A 205 24.65 9.34 15.43
C LYS A 205 23.55 8.48 14.80
N LYS A 206 22.74 9.06 13.93
CA LYS A 206 21.63 8.38 13.24
C LYS A 206 22.17 7.29 12.31
N PHE A 207 21.63 6.09 12.44
CA PHE A 207 21.88 5.01 11.49
C PHE A 207 20.83 5.03 10.36
N THR A 208 21.27 4.95 9.10
CA THR A 208 20.45 4.60 7.96
C THR A 208 21.24 3.67 7.03
N PRO A 209 20.54 2.75 6.31
CA PRO A 209 21.21 1.85 5.37
C PRO A 209 22.03 2.59 4.30
N GLU A 210 21.53 3.72 3.79
CA GLU A 210 22.22 4.52 2.76
C GLU A 210 23.51 5.11 3.29
N ARG A 211 23.48 5.71 4.49
CA ARG A 211 24.69 6.26 5.14
C ARG A 211 25.75 5.19 5.36
N TRP A 212 25.32 4.02 5.81
CA TRP A 212 26.20 2.89 6.01
C TRP A 212 26.80 2.38 4.71
N ALA A 213 25.99 2.28 3.63
CA ALA A 213 26.47 1.87 2.31
C ALA A 213 27.50 2.87 1.75
N GLU A 214 27.24 4.18 1.89
CA GLU A 214 28.17 5.24 1.48
C GLU A 214 29.49 5.16 2.24
N ASP A 215 29.45 4.99 3.55
CA ASP A 215 30.65 4.88 4.38
C ASP A 215 31.47 3.62 4.06
N LYS A 216 30.83 2.49 3.77
CA LYS A 216 31.52 1.28 3.27
C LYS A 216 32.22 1.54 1.93
N LYS A 217 31.58 2.24 1.01
CA LYS A 217 32.19 2.61 -0.27
C LYS A 217 33.39 3.53 -0.09
N ASN A 218 33.27 4.55 0.78
CA ASN A 218 34.36 5.44 1.11
C ASN A 218 35.55 4.72 1.74
N LEU A 219 35.30 3.71 2.57
CA LEU A 219 36.33 2.87 3.15
C LEU A 219 37.10 2.10 2.07
N ILE A 220 36.41 1.43 1.16
CA ILE A 220 37.02 0.70 0.06
C ILE A 220 37.90 1.63 -0.79
N THR A 221 37.39 2.84 -1.11
CA THR A 221 38.17 3.82 -1.90
C THR A 221 39.45 4.28 -1.18
N LYS A 222 39.49 4.25 0.14
CA LYS A 222 40.70 4.63 0.90
C LYS A 222 41.73 3.51 1.04
N TYR A 223 41.32 2.26 0.83
CA TYR A 223 42.22 1.11 0.81
C TYR A 223 42.87 0.89 -0.57
N ASN A 224 42.25 1.38 -1.63
CA ASN A 224 42.74 1.34 -3.01
C ASN A 224 43.59 2.60 -3.31
#